data_f7c23c460ad37c95070507d2cf813054
#
_entry.id   f7c23c460ad37c95070507d2cf813054
#
_cell.length_a   1.000
_cell.length_b   1.000
_cell.length_c   1.000
_cell.angle_alpha   90.00
_cell.angle_beta   90.00
_cell.angle_gamma   90.00
#
_symmetry.space_group_name_H-M   'P 1'
#
loop_
_entity.id
_entity.type
_entity.pdbx_description
1 polymer ?
#
loop_
_entity_poly.entity_id
_entity_poly.type
_entity_poly.pdbx_seq_one_letter_code
_entity_poly.pdbx_strand_id
1 'polypeptide(L)'
;GRYRADVAGGTAAFSAYQGTAHIEDFGLTVRAGDRVFLLEGADRNYLLGQAERDTFSQWELAREQLAVRGETRYISPEMTGHEDLDRHGSWRETSEYGPAWFPQGMPLGWAPYRQGRWAWVSPWGWTWIDHAPWGFAPFHYGRWALIGNNWAWIPGAYMARPAYAPALIVWLGQPGWNASASFGSAPAVGWFPLGPREIYYPHYRSSLRHVRNINVTHVTDVSR
;
A
#
# COMPACT_ATOMS: atom_id res chain seq x y z
N GLY A 1 10.79 19.47 -6.02
CA GLY A 1 9.65 20.36 -5.77
C GLY A 1 8.37 19.59 -5.45
N ARG A 2 7.35 20.28 -4.97
CA ARG A 2 6.02 19.70 -4.72
C ARG A 2 5.03 20.33 -5.69
N TYR A 3 4.36 19.48 -6.45
CA TYR A 3 3.44 19.87 -7.52
C TYR A 3 2.18 19.02 -7.47
N ARG A 4 1.08 19.57 -7.99
CA ARG A 4 -0.20 18.87 -8.16
C ARG A 4 -0.77 19.17 -9.53
N ALA A 5 -1.25 18.13 -10.19
CA ALA A 5 -2.04 18.24 -11.41
C ALA A 5 -3.46 17.77 -11.12
N ASP A 6 -4.44 18.60 -11.49
CA ASP A 6 -5.88 18.31 -11.38
C ASP A 6 -6.48 18.28 -12.77
N VAL A 7 -7.35 17.31 -13.04
CA VAL A 7 -8.15 17.25 -14.27
C VAL A 7 -9.59 17.07 -13.88
N ALA A 8 -10.43 18.05 -14.22
CA ALA A 8 -11.86 17.99 -13.95
C ALA A 8 -12.62 18.76 -15.03
N GLY A 9 -13.72 18.17 -15.54
CA GLY A 9 -14.62 18.83 -16.46
C GLY A 9 -13.98 19.35 -17.75
N GLY A 10 -12.96 18.67 -18.28
CA GLY A 10 -12.22 19.10 -19.48
C GLY A 10 -11.16 20.18 -19.23
N THR A 11 -10.98 20.63 -17.99
CA THR A 11 -9.96 21.62 -17.61
C THR A 11 -8.83 20.92 -16.83
N ALA A 12 -7.60 21.16 -17.25
CA ALA A 12 -6.42 20.74 -16.49
C ALA A 12 -5.87 21.93 -15.69
N ALA A 13 -5.49 21.70 -14.44
CA ALA A 13 -4.83 22.70 -13.62
C ALA A 13 -3.55 22.13 -13.04
N PHE A 14 -2.52 22.97 -12.97
CA PHE A 14 -1.23 22.64 -12.39
C PHE A 14 -0.89 23.63 -11.28
N SER A 15 -0.61 23.12 -10.09
CA SER A 15 -0.26 23.92 -8.91
C SER A 15 1.16 23.60 -8.46
N ALA A 16 1.97 24.61 -8.17
CA ALA A 16 3.27 24.46 -7.55
C ALA A 16 3.22 24.92 -6.09
N TYR A 17 3.45 23.99 -5.15
CA TYR A 17 3.52 24.31 -3.71
C TYR A 17 4.96 24.54 -3.25
N GLN A 18 5.94 23.95 -3.97
CA GLN A 18 7.35 24.09 -3.65
C GLN A 18 8.20 23.87 -4.91
N GLY A 19 9.20 24.73 -5.11
CA GLY A 19 10.09 24.68 -6.27
C GLY A 19 9.50 25.40 -7.49
N THR A 20 10.04 25.08 -8.66
CA THR A 20 9.67 25.67 -9.94
C THR A 20 9.50 24.56 -10.98
N ALA A 21 8.45 24.64 -11.78
CA ALA A 21 8.20 23.73 -12.90
C ALA A 21 8.06 24.54 -14.19
N HIS A 22 8.36 23.89 -15.32
CA HIS A 22 8.18 24.46 -16.64
C HIS A 22 7.17 23.63 -17.43
N ILE A 23 6.17 24.27 -18.00
CA ILE A 23 5.16 23.65 -18.88
C ILE A 23 5.58 23.95 -20.32
N GLU A 24 6.28 22.99 -20.95
CA GLU A 24 6.92 23.17 -22.25
C GLU A 24 5.98 23.62 -23.35
N ASP A 25 4.81 22.99 -23.47
CA ASP A 25 3.82 23.30 -24.51
C ASP A 25 3.28 24.73 -24.44
N PHE A 26 3.37 25.37 -23.28
CA PHE A 26 2.90 26.74 -23.04
C PHE A 26 4.06 27.74 -22.86
N GLY A 27 5.32 27.28 -22.83
CA GLY A 27 6.47 28.12 -22.54
C GLY A 27 6.40 28.79 -21.14
N LEU A 28 5.64 28.22 -20.23
CA LEU A 28 5.26 28.86 -18.96
C LEU A 28 6.06 28.29 -17.79
N THR A 29 6.57 29.19 -16.97
CA THR A 29 7.24 28.82 -15.72
C THR A 29 6.30 29.04 -14.54
N VAL A 30 6.00 27.98 -13.78
CA VAL A 30 5.13 27.97 -12.62
C VAL A 30 5.99 27.90 -11.37
N ARG A 31 5.89 28.87 -10.48
CA ARG A 31 6.66 28.97 -9.23
C ARG A 31 5.84 28.55 -8.03
N ALA A 32 6.52 28.31 -6.92
CA ALA A 32 5.84 28.03 -5.66
C ALA A 32 4.81 29.12 -5.30
N GLY A 33 3.57 28.71 -5.03
CA GLY A 33 2.43 29.58 -4.81
C GLY A 33 1.55 29.81 -6.03
N ASP A 34 2.01 29.44 -7.23
CA ASP A 34 1.24 29.63 -8.46
C ASP A 34 0.35 28.42 -8.77
N ARG A 35 -0.83 28.70 -9.33
CA ARG A 35 -1.72 27.72 -9.99
C ARG A 35 -2.01 28.19 -11.41
N VAL A 36 -1.94 27.29 -12.35
CA VAL A 36 -2.23 27.52 -13.76
C VAL A 36 -3.39 26.65 -14.18
N PHE A 37 -4.41 27.25 -14.78
CA PHE A 37 -5.52 26.53 -15.41
C PHE A 37 -5.26 26.51 -16.91
N LEU A 38 -5.11 25.31 -17.48
CA LEU A 38 -4.90 25.09 -18.89
C LEU A 38 -6.26 24.94 -19.56
N LEU A 39 -6.57 25.83 -20.48
CA LEU A 39 -7.85 25.82 -21.19
C LEU A 39 -7.72 24.99 -22.46
N GLU A 40 -8.70 24.14 -22.75
CA GLU A 40 -8.79 23.44 -24.02
C GLU A 40 -9.05 24.44 -25.16
N GLY A 41 -8.27 24.35 -26.22
CA GLY A 41 -8.41 25.17 -27.42
C GLY A 41 -7.13 25.28 -28.22
N ALA A 42 -7.26 25.72 -29.48
CA ALA A 42 -6.13 25.85 -30.41
C ALA A 42 -5.09 26.92 -29.97
N ASP A 43 -5.52 27.89 -29.15
CA ASP A 43 -4.72 29.08 -28.83
C ASP A 43 -3.83 28.93 -27.59
N ARG A 44 -3.75 27.73 -26.99
CA ARG A 44 -2.94 27.47 -25.77
C ARG A 44 -3.14 28.50 -24.67
N ASN A 45 -4.38 28.86 -24.40
CA ASN A 45 -4.74 29.83 -23.38
C ASN A 45 -4.61 29.24 -21.98
N TYR A 46 -4.20 30.06 -21.03
CA TYR A 46 -4.15 29.69 -19.61
C TYR A 46 -4.59 30.85 -18.73
N LEU A 47 -5.03 30.50 -17.52
CA LEU A 47 -5.31 31.46 -16.45
C LEU A 47 -4.35 31.23 -15.30
N LEU A 48 -3.84 32.30 -14.72
CA LEU A 48 -3.01 32.26 -13.51
C LEU A 48 -3.88 32.47 -12.28
N GLY A 49 -3.63 31.66 -11.26
CA GLY A 49 -4.23 31.79 -9.93
C GLY A 49 -3.23 31.45 -8.86
N GLN A 50 -3.67 31.43 -7.62
CA GLN A 50 -2.85 31.00 -6.48
C GLN A 50 -3.07 29.52 -6.18
N ALA A 51 -1.99 28.84 -5.79
CA ALA A 51 -2.04 27.46 -5.34
C ALA A 51 -2.62 27.39 -3.91
N GLU A 52 -3.93 27.25 -3.82
CA GLU A 52 -4.63 27.08 -2.55
C GLU A 52 -4.51 25.63 -2.04
N ARG A 53 -4.49 25.48 -0.72
CA ARG A 53 -4.50 24.19 -0.05
C ARG A 53 -5.93 23.81 0.32
N ASP A 54 -6.49 22.89 -0.42
CA ASP A 54 -7.77 22.27 -0.11
C ASP A 54 -7.62 21.11 0.92
N THR A 55 -8.71 20.43 1.21
CA THR A 55 -8.73 19.28 2.13
C THR A 55 -7.80 18.15 1.70
N PHE A 56 -7.64 17.92 0.38
CA PHE A 56 -6.71 16.91 -0.13
C PHE A 56 -5.25 17.31 0.13
N SER A 57 -4.88 18.56 -0.13
CA SER A 57 -3.52 19.07 0.13
C SER A 57 -3.19 19.07 1.62
N GLN A 58 -4.17 19.33 2.49
CA GLN A 58 -4.01 19.25 3.94
C GLN A 58 -3.82 17.80 4.40
N TRP A 59 -4.60 16.88 3.87
CA TRP A 59 -4.47 15.44 4.12
C TRP A 59 -3.10 14.92 3.67
N GLU A 60 -2.64 15.26 2.47
CA GLU A 60 -1.33 14.89 1.93
C GLU A 60 -0.19 15.36 2.81
N LEU A 61 -0.22 16.62 3.24
CA LEU A 61 0.78 17.18 4.17
C LEU A 61 0.79 16.45 5.52
N ALA A 62 -0.38 16.15 6.07
CA ALA A 62 -0.48 15.41 7.32
C ALA A 62 0.15 14.01 7.18
N ARG A 63 -0.08 13.32 6.07
CA ARG A 63 0.52 12.01 5.79
C ARG A 63 2.04 12.10 5.63
N GLU A 64 2.54 13.10 4.92
CA GLU A 64 3.99 13.30 4.78
C GLU A 64 4.67 13.55 6.14
N GLN A 65 4.05 14.33 7.02
CA GLN A 65 4.56 14.55 8.37
C GLN A 65 4.58 13.26 9.21
N LEU A 66 3.59 12.39 9.03
CA LEU A 66 3.54 11.08 9.66
C LEU A 66 4.64 10.16 9.12
N ALA A 67 4.85 10.13 7.80
CA ALA A 67 5.88 9.32 7.16
C ALA A 67 7.29 9.69 7.64
N VAL A 68 7.56 10.98 7.88
CA VAL A 68 8.84 11.46 8.43
C VAL A 68 9.04 11.05 9.89
N ARG A 69 7.95 10.91 10.66
CA ARG A 69 7.99 10.57 12.09
C ARG A 69 7.88 9.08 12.37
N GLY A 70 7.43 8.30 11.40
CA GLY A 70 7.18 6.87 11.56
C GLY A 70 8.43 6.08 11.97
N GLU A 71 8.24 5.03 12.77
CA GLU A 71 9.30 4.10 13.17
C GLU A 71 9.79 3.31 11.96
N THR A 72 10.94 3.69 11.43
CA THR A 72 11.57 3.03 10.27
C THR A 72 12.68 2.06 10.66
N ARG A 73 12.86 1.80 11.96
CA ARG A 73 13.91 0.91 12.45
C ARG A 73 13.78 -0.51 11.92
N TYR A 74 12.54 -1.01 11.79
CA TYR A 74 12.24 -2.38 11.40
C TYR A 74 11.73 -2.52 9.98
N ILE A 75 11.26 -1.44 9.37
CA ILE A 75 10.62 -1.42 8.06
C ILE A 75 11.15 -0.28 7.21
N SER A 76 11.02 -0.42 5.89
CA SER A 76 11.43 0.61 4.96
C SER A 76 10.44 1.77 4.93
N PRO A 77 10.90 3.03 4.82
CA PRO A 77 10.05 4.17 4.51
C PRO A 77 9.41 4.11 3.11
N GLU A 78 9.89 3.23 2.23
CA GLU A 78 9.28 2.94 0.93
C GLU A 78 8.06 2.00 1.03
N MET A 79 7.77 1.47 2.22
CA MET A 79 6.59 0.63 2.45
C MET A 79 5.35 1.50 2.61
N THR A 80 4.46 1.49 1.64
CA THR A 80 3.21 2.25 1.71
C THR A 80 2.38 1.87 2.93
N GLY A 81 1.90 2.86 3.68
CA GLY A 81 1.08 2.68 4.88
C GLY A 81 1.86 2.39 6.16
N HIS A 82 3.21 2.44 6.13
CA HIS A 82 4.04 2.26 7.33
C HIS A 82 3.79 3.34 8.38
N GLU A 83 3.47 4.54 7.94
CA GLU A 83 3.26 5.74 8.77
C GLU A 83 2.06 5.64 9.73
N ASP A 84 1.15 4.70 9.49
CA ASP A 84 -0.01 4.49 10.34
C ASP A 84 0.27 3.52 11.51
N LEU A 85 1.34 2.74 11.45
CA LEU A 85 1.61 1.66 12.41
C LEU A 85 1.86 2.15 13.83
N ASP A 86 2.65 3.21 14.00
CA ASP A 86 3.02 3.71 15.33
C ASP A 86 1.86 4.27 16.13
N ARG A 87 0.81 4.70 15.44
CA ARG A 87 -0.40 5.26 16.05
C ARG A 87 -1.40 4.20 16.48
N HIS A 88 -1.31 3.02 15.89
CA HIS A 88 -2.33 1.98 16.00
C HIS A 88 -1.80 0.66 16.55
N GLY A 89 -0.55 0.60 16.94
CA GLY A 89 0.05 -0.61 17.50
C GLY A 89 1.36 -0.35 18.20
N SER A 90 2.01 -1.44 18.58
CA SER A 90 3.32 -1.40 19.24
C SER A 90 4.25 -2.46 18.69
N TRP A 91 5.51 -2.08 18.54
CA TRP A 91 6.58 -2.99 18.18
C TRP A 91 7.11 -3.73 19.40
N ARG A 92 7.35 -5.03 19.26
CA ARG A 92 7.97 -5.87 20.29
C ARG A 92 8.95 -6.82 19.64
N GLU A 93 10.07 -7.04 20.31
CA GLU A 93 11.01 -8.07 19.90
C GLU A 93 10.51 -9.43 20.34
N THR A 94 10.50 -10.41 19.43
CA THR A 94 10.09 -11.79 19.71
C THR A 94 11.26 -12.73 19.48
N SER A 95 11.35 -13.80 20.28
CA SER A 95 12.43 -14.79 20.16
C SER A 95 12.36 -15.61 18.88
N GLU A 96 11.18 -15.78 18.30
CA GLU A 96 10.97 -16.64 17.13
C GLU A 96 11.05 -15.89 15.80
N TYR A 97 10.52 -14.65 15.77
CA TYR A 97 10.34 -13.90 14.52
C TYR A 97 11.09 -12.57 14.48
N GLY A 98 11.82 -12.22 15.57
CA GLY A 98 12.41 -10.89 15.70
C GLY A 98 11.35 -9.82 15.92
N PRO A 99 11.49 -8.63 15.30
CA PRO A 99 10.54 -7.53 15.48
C PRO A 99 9.15 -7.91 14.94
N ALA A 100 8.15 -7.72 15.78
CA ALA A 100 6.74 -7.96 15.47
C ALA A 100 5.89 -6.75 15.90
N TRP A 101 4.94 -6.38 15.07
CA TRP A 101 4.01 -5.30 15.35
C TRP A 101 2.66 -5.86 15.82
N PHE A 102 2.17 -5.37 16.95
CA PHE A 102 0.92 -5.79 17.56
C PHE A 102 -0.12 -4.67 17.43
N PRO A 103 -1.23 -4.87 16.70
CA PRO A 103 -2.31 -3.89 16.63
C PRO A 103 -2.94 -3.68 18.02
N GLN A 104 -3.32 -2.45 18.32
CA GLN A 104 -3.98 -2.08 19.57
C GLN A 104 -5.50 -1.91 19.37
N GLY A 105 -6.26 -2.08 20.46
CA GLY A 105 -7.71 -1.88 20.44
C GLY A 105 -8.50 -2.94 19.69
N MET A 106 -7.90 -4.08 19.38
CA MET A 106 -8.61 -5.16 18.68
C MET A 106 -9.56 -5.89 19.62
N PRO A 107 -10.80 -6.18 19.16
CA PRO A 107 -11.75 -6.95 19.96
C PRO A 107 -11.28 -8.39 20.19
N LEU A 108 -11.78 -9.02 21.25
CA LEU A 108 -11.49 -10.42 21.52
C LEU A 108 -11.88 -11.31 20.32
N GLY A 109 -10.98 -12.19 19.92
CA GLY A 109 -11.18 -13.08 18.76
C GLY A 109 -11.00 -12.41 17.40
N TRP A 110 -10.47 -11.18 17.38
CA TRP A 110 -10.06 -10.56 16.12
C TRP A 110 -8.97 -11.39 15.43
N ALA A 111 -9.07 -11.44 14.12
CA ALA A 111 -8.03 -12.03 13.26
C ALA A 111 -7.86 -11.21 11.98
N PRO A 112 -6.68 -11.19 11.37
CA PRO A 112 -6.45 -10.49 10.11
C PRO A 112 -7.28 -11.06 8.97
N TYR A 113 -7.58 -10.23 7.97
CA TYR A 113 -8.39 -10.56 6.79
C TYR A 113 -9.84 -10.96 7.09
N ARG A 114 -10.42 -10.46 8.18
CA ARG A 114 -11.83 -10.71 8.55
C ARG A 114 -12.74 -9.50 8.44
N GLN A 115 -12.20 -8.30 8.62
CA GLN A 115 -12.97 -7.05 8.64
C GLN A 115 -12.53 -6.16 7.49
N GLY A 116 -13.03 -6.42 6.33
CA GLY A 116 -12.68 -5.72 5.11
C GLY A 116 -13.53 -6.19 3.93
N ARG A 117 -13.06 -5.90 2.74
CA ARG A 117 -13.72 -6.30 1.49
C ARG A 117 -12.71 -6.66 0.42
N TRP A 118 -13.14 -7.48 -0.50
CA TRP A 118 -12.41 -7.75 -1.73
C TRP A 118 -12.82 -6.75 -2.81
N ALA A 119 -11.83 -6.22 -3.53
CA ALA A 119 -12.03 -5.39 -4.70
C ALA A 119 -11.16 -5.88 -5.85
N TRP A 120 -11.68 -5.78 -7.07
CA TRP A 120 -10.88 -6.09 -8.25
C TRP A 120 -10.04 -4.88 -8.63
N VAL A 121 -8.70 -5.01 -8.58
CA VAL A 121 -7.75 -3.93 -8.88
C VAL A 121 -6.78 -4.42 -9.96
N SER A 122 -6.88 -3.87 -11.17
CA SER A 122 -5.92 -4.17 -12.24
C SER A 122 -4.52 -3.61 -11.90
N PRO A 123 -3.43 -4.35 -12.20
CA PRO A 123 -3.33 -5.65 -12.84
C PRO A 123 -3.34 -6.83 -11.85
N TRP A 124 -3.44 -6.59 -10.54
CA TRP A 124 -3.28 -7.62 -9.49
C TRP A 124 -4.51 -8.50 -9.28
N GLY A 125 -5.69 -8.06 -9.74
CA GLY A 125 -6.92 -8.80 -9.53
C GLY A 125 -7.51 -8.56 -8.14
N TRP A 126 -8.01 -9.63 -7.50
CA TRP A 126 -8.62 -9.52 -6.19
C TRP A 126 -7.64 -9.05 -5.13
N THR A 127 -7.96 -7.90 -4.58
CA THR A 127 -7.15 -7.16 -3.61
C THR A 127 -7.96 -6.99 -2.33
N TRP A 128 -7.34 -7.26 -1.20
CA TRP A 128 -7.96 -7.02 0.10
C TRP A 128 -7.92 -5.53 0.45
N ILE A 129 -9.03 -5.01 0.92
CA ILE A 129 -9.13 -3.66 1.47
C ILE A 129 -9.66 -3.80 2.89
N ASP A 130 -8.77 -3.63 3.86
CA ASP A 130 -9.13 -3.72 5.28
C ASP A 130 -9.85 -2.45 5.74
N HIS A 131 -10.72 -2.57 6.75
CA HIS A 131 -11.43 -1.44 7.34
C HIS A 131 -10.60 -0.70 8.39
N ALA A 132 -9.53 -1.31 8.90
CA ALA A 132 -8.66 -0.66 9.87
C ALA A 132 -7.87 0.49 9.22
N PRO A 133 -7.72 1.64 9.91
CA PRO A 133 -7.00 2.79 9.38
C PRO A 133 -5.50 2.54 9.14
N TRP A 134 -4.94 1.51 9.74
CA TRP A 134 -3.57 1.03 9.56
C TRP A 134 -3.47 -0.16 8.58
N GLY A 135 -4.58 -0.53 7.96
CA GLY A 135 -4.73 -1.79 7.23
C GLY A 135 -4.00 -1.87 5.88
N PHE A 136 -3.20 -0.88 5.47
CA PHE A 136 -2.49 -1.03 4.21
C PHE A 136 -1.23 -1.90 4.36
N ALA A 137 -0.24 -1.46 5.13
CA ALA A 137 1.04 -2.15 5.23
C ALA A 137 0.91 -3.62 5.70
N PRO A 138 0.21 -3.94 6.80
CA PRO A 138 0.16 -5.32 7.31
C PRO A 138 -0.61 -6.32 6.44
N PHE A 139 -1.44 -5.83 5.50
CA PHE A 139 -2.21 -6.70 4.62
C PHE A 139 -1.61 -6.86 3.22
N HIS A 140 -0.60 -6.03 2.89
CA HIS A 140 0.05 -6.06 1.58
C HIS A 140 1.54 -6.39 1.62
N TYR A 141 2.11 -6.47 2.83
CA TYR A 141 3.51 -6.84 3.08
C TYR A 141 3.60 -7.76 4.30
N GLY A 142 4.72 -8.45 4.43
CA GLY A 142 4.97 -9.26 5.61
C GLY A 142 4.11 -10.52 5.74
N ARG A 143 3.94 -10.97 6.98
CA ARG A 143 3.17 -12.16 7.34
C ARG A 143 2.47 -11.94 8.69
N TRP A 144 1.48 -12.77 8.99
CA TRP A 144 0.80 -12.74 10.27
C TRP A 144 1.14 -13.99 11.10
N ALA A 145 1.36 -13.81 12.38
CA ALA A 145 1.58 -14.89 13.34
C ALA A 145 0.68 -14.73 14.58
N LEU A 146 0.20 -15.83 15.12
CA LEU A 146 -0.48 -15.84 16.41
C LEU A 146 0.56 -16.10 17.50
N ILE A 147 0.88 -15.06 18.28
CA ILE A 147 1.88 -15.11 19.35
C ILE A 147 1.14 -15.04 20.69
N GLY A 148 1.10 -16.15 21.42
CA GLY A 148 0.15 -16.33 22.51
C GLY A 148 -1.27 -16.27 21.97
N ASN A 149 -2.09 -15.34 22.49
CA ASN A 149 -3.46 -15.13 22.01
C ASN A 149 -3.63 -13.86 21.17
N ASN A 150 -2.51 -13.27 20.71
CA ASN A 150 -2.54 -12.02 19.97
C ASN A 150 -1.98 -12.21 18.56
N TRP A 151 -2.70 -11.72 17.57
CA TRP A 151 -2.15 -11.61 16.23
C TRP A 151 -1.10 -10.52 16.18
N ALA A 152 0.04 -10.85 15.57
CA ALA A 152 1.15 -9.96 15.34
C ALA A 152 1.54 -9.97 13.87
N TRP A 153 1.84 -8.81 13.34
CA TRP A 153 2.37 -8.67 12.01
C TRP A 153 3.90 -8.76 12.02
N ILE A 154 4.46 -9.59 11.17
CA ILE A 154 5.89 -9.85 11.02
C ILE A 154 6.35 -9.26 9.69
N PRO A 155 7.10 -8.16 9.67
CA PRO A 155 7.58 -7.55 8.43
C PRO A 155 8.60 -8.42 7.70
N GLY A 156 9.29 -9.30 8.43
CA GLY A 156 10.41 -10.08 7.92
C GLY A 156 11.73 -9.32 7.92
N ALA A 157 12.71 -9.81 7.17
CA ALA A 157 14.01 -9.15 7.05
C ALA A 157 13.86 -7.80 6.35
N TYR A 158 14.61 -6.78 6.79
CA TYR A 158 14.57 -5.45 6.21
C TYR A 158 14.85 -5.47 4.69
N MET A 159 13.99 -4.84 3.94
CA MET A 159 14.13 -4.66 2.50
C MET A 159 13.85 -3.20 2.13
N ALA A 160 14.83 -2.53 1.52
CA ALA A 160 14.71 -1.11 1.15
C ALA A 160 13.52 -0.83 0.22
N ARG A 161 13.21 -1.76 -0.70
CA ARG A 161 12.07 -1.69 -1.61
C ARG A 161 11.22 -2.95 -1.48
N PRO A 162 10.30 -2.99 -0.51
CA PRO A 162 9.46 -4.16 -0.29
C PRO A 162 8.50 -4.38 -1.47
N ALA A 163 8.29 -5.64 -1.83
CA ALA A 163 7.39 -5.99 -2.92
C ALA A 163 5.95 -6.06 -2.42
N TYR A 164 5.07 -5.35 -3.09
CA TYR A 164 3.63 -5.34 -2.82
C TYR A 164 2.96 -6.64 -3.24
N ALA A 165 1.98 -7.08 -2.45
CA ALA A 165 1.03 -8.14 -2.81
C ALA A 165 -0.42 -7.69 -2.56
N PRO A 166 -1.39 -8.07 -3.42
CA PRO A 166 -2.79 -7.67 -3.26
C PRO A 166 -3.47 -8.25 -2.01
N ALA A 167 -2.98 -9.40 -1.54
CA ALA A 167 -3.28 -10.02 -0.25
C ALA A 167 -2.29 -11.16 -0.01
N LEU A 168 -1.87 -11.36 1.22
CA LEU A 168 -0.94 -12.41 1.62
C LEU A 168 -1.68 -13.51 2.39
N ILE A 169 -2.45 -14.30 1.63
CA ILE A 169 -3.36 -15.32 2.14
C ILE A 169 -3.20 -16.63 1.39
N VAL A 170 -3.75 -17.70 1.97
CA VAL A 170 -4.07 -18.96 1.31
C VAL A 170 -5.58 -19.06 1.14
N TRP A 171 -6.01 -19.44 -0.04
CA TRP A 171 -7.39 -19.73 -0.33
C TRP A 171 -7.74 -21.18 0.04
N LEU A 172 -8.89 -21.37 0.69
CA LEU A 172 -9.47 -22.68 0.95
C LEU A 172 -10.54 -22.97 -0.10
N GLY A 173 -10.42 -24.10 -0.78
CA GLY A 173 -11.34 -24.52 -1.83
C GLY A 173 -11.57 -26.02 -1.85
N GLN A 174 -12.31 -26.51 -2.86
CA GLN A 174 -12.57 -27.93 -3.04
C GLN A 174 -11.31 -28.72 -3.45
N PRO A 175 -11.25 -30.04 -3.21
CA PRO A 175 -10.14 -30.88 -3.66
C PRO A 175 -9.87 -30.74 -5.17
N GLY A 176 -8.61 -30.51 -5.54
CA GLY A 176 -8.21 -30.25 -6.92
C GLY A 176 -8.16 -28.76 -7.30
N TRP A 177 -8.44 -27.88 -6.39
CA TRP A 177 -8.43 -26.45 -6.57
C TRP A 177 -7.02 -25.88 -6.39
N ASN A 178 -6.43 -25.40 -7.46
CA ASN A 178 -5.25 -24.54 -7.36
C ASN A 178 -5.73 -23.13 -7.02
N ALA A 179 -5.30 -22.61 -5.90
CA ALA A 179 -5.65 -21.27 -5.43
C ALA A 179 -5.43 -20.14 -6.47
N SER A 180 -4.62 -20.40 -7.47
CA SER A 180 -4.30 -19.51 -8.58
C SER A 180 -5.30 -19.47 -9.73
N ALA A 181 -6.30 -20.36 -9.79
CA ALA A 181 -7.04 -20.57 -11.03
C ALA A 181 -8.54 -20.21 -11.00
N SER A 182 -9.14 -19.87 -9.88
CA SER A 182 -10.60 -20.00 -9.79
C SER A 182 -11.38 -18.80 -9.27
N PHE A 183 -11.09 -17.63 -9.75
CA PHE A 183 -12.06 -16.52 -9.61
C PHE A 183 -13.14 -16.50 -10.70
N GLY A 184 -13.20 -17.52 -11.56
CA GLY A 184 -14.12 -17.55 -12.71
C GLY A 184 -15.40 -18.35 -12.54
N SER A 185 -15.45 -19.41 -11.73
CA SER A 185 -16.61 -20.31 -11.78
C SER A 185 -16.97 -21.08 -10.51
N ALA A 186 -16.20 -21.00 -9.43
CA ALA A 186 -16.61 -21.56 -8.14
C ALA A 186 -16.26 -20.60 -6.99
N PRO A 187 -17.17 -20.40 -6.00
CA PRO A 187 -16.85 -19.57 -4.86
C PRO A 187 -15.72 -20.20 -4.05
N ALA A 188 -14.69 -19.39 -3.72
CA ALA A 188 -13.74 -19.75 -2.68
C ALA A 188 -14.51 -20.01 -1.39
N VAL A 189 -14.24 -21.12 -0.72
CA VAL A 189 -14.94 -21.46 0.52
C VAL A 189 -14.42 -20.63 1.69
N GLY A 190 -13.17 -20.14 1.60
CA GLY A 190 -12.59 -19.31 2.62
C GLY A 190 -11.14 -18.93 2.30
N TRP A 191 -10.55 -18.18 3.20
CA TRP A 191 -9.13 -17.80 3.16
C TRP A 191 -8.60 -17.64 4.58
N PHE A 192 -7.26 -17.71 4.72
CA PHE A 192 -6.57 -17.39 5.97
C PHE A 192 -5.22 -16.70 5.68
N PRO A 193 -4.72 -15.89 6.63
CA PRO A 193 -3.45 -15.20 6.46
C PRO A 193 -2.28 -16.19 6.34
N LEU A 194 -1.32 -15.86 5.49
CA LEU A 194 -0.04 -16.56 5.44
C LEU A 194 0.76 -16.27 6.71
N GLY A 195 1.30 -17.32 7.31
CA GLY A 195 2.25 -17.27 8.41
C GLY A 195 3.68 -17.03 7.94
N PRO A 196 4.60 -16.67 8.87
CA PRO A 196 6.03 -16.69 8.61
C PRO A 196 6.48 -18.07 8.10
N ARG A 197 7.41 -18.09 7.15
CA ARG A 197 7.91 -19.30 6.45
C ARG A 197 6.94 -19.92 5.44
N GLU A 198 5.75 -19.37 5.24
CA GLU A 198 4.82 -19.80 4.19
C GLU A 198 5.05 -19.02 2.89
N ILE A 199 5.07 -19.76 1.77
CA ILE A 199 5.33 -19.19 0.45
C ILE A 199 4.04 -18.59 -0.09
N TYR A 200 4.13 -17.34 -0.54
CA TYR A 200 3.08 -16.70 -1.31
C TYR A 200 3.20 -17.05 -2.79
N TYR A 201 2.12 -17.53 -3.36
CA TYR A 201 1.97 -17.78 -4.80
C TYR A 201 0.94 -16.79 -5.38
N PRO A 202 1.38 -15.82 -6.23
CA PRO A 202 0.46 -14.88 -6.86
C PRO A 202 -0.55 -15.59 -7.77
N HIS A 203 -1.80 -15.19 -7.68
CA HIS A 203 -2.86 -15.64 -8.59
C HIS A 203 -2.93 -14.78 -9.87
N TYR A 204 -2.11 -13.75 -9.97
CA TYR A 204 -1.96 -12.87 -11.13
C TYR A 204 -0.64 -13.15 -11.87
N ARG A 205 -0.58 -12.71 -13.12
CA ARG A 205 0.64 -12.87 -13.92
C ARG A 205 1.78 -12.03 -13.35
N SER A 206 2.83 -12.68 -12.88
CA SER A 206 3.98 -12.03 -12.27
C SER A 206 5.29 -12.67 -12.73
N SER A 207 6.40 -11.93 -12.61
CA SER A 207 7.73 -12.47 -12.88
C SER A 207 8.25 -13.30 -11.68
N LEU A 208 9.10 -14.27 -11.95
CA LEU A 208 9.78 -15.05 -10.90
C LEU A 208 10.55 -14.14 -9.92
N ARG A 209 11.13 -13.05 -10.44
CA ARG A 209 11.79 -12.06 -9.59
C ARG A 209 10.83 -11.41 -8.60
N HIS A 210 9.62 -11.07 -9.03
CA HIS A 210 8.60 -10.48 -8.17
C HIS A 210 8.16 -11.46 -7.09
N VAL A 211 7.88 -12.72 -7.45
CA VAL A 211 7.54 -13.79 -6.50
C VAL A 211 8.64 -14.00 -5.48
N ARG A 212 9.89 -14.03 -5.92
CA ARG A 212 11.04 -14.13 -5.02
C ARG A 212 11.09 -12.95 -4.06
N ASN A 213 10.94 -11.72 -4.54
CA ASN A 213 11.00 -10.51 -3.72
C ASN A 213 9.92 -10.45 -2.64
N ILE A 214 8.70 -10.96 -2.91
CA ILE A 214 7.64 -11.05 -1.90
C ILE A 214 7.97 -12.08 -0.81
N ASN A 215 8.67 -13.14 -1.18
CA ASN A 215 8.90 -14.27 -0.27
C ASN A 215 10.24 -14.22 0.48
N VAL A 216 11.27 -13.58 -0.08
CA VAL A 216 12.65 -13.63 0.43
C VAL A 216 12.81 -13.15 1.87
N THR A 217 11.94 -12.29 2.34
CA THR A 217 11.96 -11.78 3.72
C THR A 217 11.47 -12.80 4.75
N HIS A 218 10.80 -13.86 4.29
CA HIS A 218 10.17 -14.87 5.15
C HIS A 218 10.59 -16.30 4.83
N VAL A 219 11.09 -16.55 3.63
CA VAL A 219 11.46 -17.89 3.15
C VAL A 219 12.85 -17.83 2.54
N THR A 220 13.77 -18.63 3.06
CA THR A 220 15.17 -18.69 2.60
C THR A 220 15.34 -19.50 1.32
N ASP A 221 14.43 -20.44 1.04
CA ASP A 221 14.42 -21.26 -0.16
C ASP A 221 13.06 -21.27 -0.83
N VAL A 222 12.98 -20.67 -2.02
CA VAL A 222 11.73 -20.52 -2.83
C VAL A 222 11.72 -21.51 -4.01
N SER A 223 12.63 -22.49 -4.02
CA SER A 223 12.84 -23.42 -5.15
C SER A 223 11.94 -24.65 -5.13
N ARG A 224 10.85 -24.67 -4.35
CA ARG A 224 9.89 -25.77 -4.32
C ARG A 224 8.55 -25.39 -4.92
#